data_d018519cccfbe28c7d2d4ccfaf6853ed
#
_entry.id   d018519cccfbe28c7d2d4ccfaf6853ed
#
_cell.length_a   1.000
_cell.length_b   1.000
_cell.length_c   1.000
_cell.angle_alpha   90.00
_cell.angle_beta   90.00
_cell.angle_gamma   90.00
#
_symmetry.space_group_name_H-M   'P 1'
#
loop_
_entity.id
_entity.type
_entity.pdbx_description
1 polymer ?
#
loop_
_entity_poly.entity_id
_entity_poly.type
_entity_poly.pdbx_seq_one_letter_code
_entity_poly.pdbx_strand_id
1 'polypeptide(L)'
;MDEPDVFLDFENLNALKNLINSHKKTILVITHNRYLLNHCFNKIIHLENTELQEFDGRYVDYNFSLLQTKIELQEMAIADEEEIARNEALIEVLREKATYNSEASRGRALKARVKIQERLEAKRIKAPFVDIKQPYIKLETNNEIEETIALKACDFGISFDEVLLENVNFEIKSTDKVAIVGTNGVGKTTLLKEIFKNNNDSIKINENIKLAYLSQIQSEV
;
A
#
# COMPACT_ATOMS: atom_id res chain seq x y z
N MET A 1 12.53 14.37 13.75
CA MET A 1 11.76 13.26 14.36
C MET A 1 11.58 12.21 13.29
N ASP A 2 11.79 10.96 13.62
CA ASP A 2 11.67 9.83 12.69
C ASP A 2 10.50 8.95 13.18
N GLU A 3 9.47 8.81 12.35
CA GLU A 3 8.21 8.10 12.60
C GLU A 3 7.66 8.27 14.04
N PRO A 4 7.45 9.50 14.51
CA PRO A 4 7.05 9.76 15.90
C PRO A 4 5.61 9.30 16.21
N ASP A 5 4.87 8.90 15.21
CA ASP A 5 3.47 8.46 15.25
C ASP A 5 3.32 6.94 15.39
N VAL A 6 4.41 6.18 15.28
CA VAL A 6 4.39 4.74 15.46
C VAL A 6 3.96 4.39 16.88
N PHE A 7 2.97 3.51 17.00
CA PHE A 7 2.36 3.06 18.25
C PHE A 7 1.52 4.11 19.03
N LEU A 8 1.29 5.31 18.47
CA LEU A 8 0.37 6.26 19.10
C LEU A 8 -1.09 5.87 18.83
N ASP A 9 -1.92 5.97 19.85
CA ASP A 9 -3.37 5.97 19.70
C ASP A 9 -3.86 7.34 19.20
N PHE A 10 -5.14 7.46 18.92
CA PHE A 10 -5.71 8.67 18.33
C PHE A 10 -5.55 9.90 19.24
N GLU A 11 -5.64 9.75 20.55
CA GLU A 11 -5.49 10.86 21.50
C GLU A 11 -4.06 11.38 21.52
N ASN A 12 -3.09 10.47 21.61
CA ASN A 12 -1.67 10.81 21.58
C ASN A 12 -1.24 11.35 20.21
N LEU A 13 -1.81 10.82 19.12
CA LEU A 13 -1.58 11.36 17.78
C LEU A 13 -2.10 12.81 17.65
N ASN A 14 -3.25 13.11 18.24
CA ASN A 14 -3.80 14.47 18.27
C ASN A 14 -2.95 15.41 19.16
N ALA A 15 -2.43 14.90 20.27
CA ALA A 15 -1.49 15.64 21.10
C ALA A 15 -0.18 15.97 20.34
N LEU A 16 0.37 14.99 19.59
CA LEU A 16 1.53 15.18 18.74
C LEU A 16 1.27 16.24 17.65
N LYS A 17 0.11 16.18 16.97
CA LYS A 17 -0.31 17.20 16.01
C LYS A 17 -0.30 18.60 16.64
N ASN A 18 -0.90 18.75 17.84
CA ASN A 18 -0.97 20.03 18.53
C ASN A 18 0.43 20.52 18.93
N LEU A 19 1.32 19.63 19.37
CA LEU A 19 2.71 19.93 19.68
C LEU A 19 3.44 20.48 18.44
N ILE A 20 3.34 19.79 17.30
CA ILE A 20 3.97 20.22 16.03
C ILE A 20 3.44 21.60 15.62
N ASN A 21 2.13 21.79 15.64
CA ASN A 21 1.49 23.04 15.20
C ASN A 21 1.76 24.22 16.13
N SER A 22 1.96 23.99 17.42
CA SER A 22 2.28 25.04 18.39
C SER A 22 3.75 25.45 18.39
N HIS A 23 4.62 24.62 17.81
CA HIS A 23 6.05 24.86 17.81
C HIS A 23 6.42 25.97 16.80
N LYS A 24 7.19 26.97 17.26
CA LYS A 24 7.53 28.17 16.48
C LYS A 24 8.80 28.02 15.62
N LYS A 25 9.58 26.95 15.85
CA LYS A 25 10.83 26.70 15.12
C LYS A 25 10.61 25.64 14.04
N THR A 26 11.56 25.51 13.13
CA THR A 26 11.53 24.48 12.10
C THR A 26 11.53 23.07 12.71
N ILE A 27 10.62 22.25 12.25
CA ILE A 27 10.55 20.83 12.58
C ILE A 27 10.70 20.04 11.28
N LEU A 28 11.57 19.03 11.28
CA LEU A 28 11.68 18.02 10.25
C LEU A 28 11.15 16.69 10.80
N VAL A 29 10.18 16.10 10.11
CA VAL A 29 9.53 14.84 10.49
C VAL A 29 9.54 13.90 9.32
N ILE A 30 9.90 12.65 9.57
CA ILE A 30 9.67 11.53 8.66
C ILE A 30 8.42 10.82 9.16
N THR A 31 7.41 10.70 8.33
CA THR A 31 6.17 9.99 8.66
C THR A 31 5.42 9.56 7.40
N HIS A 32 4.70 8.47 7.47
CA HIS A 32 3.74 8.03 6.45
C HIS A 32 2.27 8.22 6.90
N ASN A 33 2.08 8.82 8.08
CA ASN A 33 0.75 9.04 8.66
C ASN A 33 0.03 10.19 7.95
N ARG A 34 -1.00 9.84 7.17
CA ARG A 34 -1.79 10.80 6.38
C ARG A 34 -2.48 11.85 7.23
N TYR A 35 -2.83 11.54 8.48
CA TYR A 35 -3.45 12.51 9.38
C TYR A 35 -2.47 13.64 9.71
N LEU A 36 -1.23 13.33 10.12
CA LEU A 36 -0.19 14.32 10.37
C LEU A 36 0.18 15.09 9.10
N LEU A 37 0.40 14.38 7.99
CA LEU A 37 0.74 14.98 6.70
C LEU A 37 -0.27 16.01 6.23
N ASN A 38 -1.57 15.77 6.47
CA ASN A 38 -2.62 16.70 6.07
C ASN A 38 -2.79 17.92 7.01
N HIS A 39 -2.33 17.81 8.28
CA HIS A 39 -2.68 18.82 9.29
C HIS A 39 -1.50 19.60 9.88
N CYS A 40 -0.25 19.15 9.62
CA CYS A 40 0.92 19.69 10.31
C CYS A 40 1.94 20.37 9.42
N PHE A 41 1.99 20.05 8.14
CA PHE A 41 3.11 20.43 7.27
C PHE A 41 2.67 21.33 6.13
N ASN A 42 3.54 22.28 5.80
CA ASN A 42 3.39 23.21 4.68
C ASN A 42 4.45 23.02 3.59
N LYS A 43 5.36 22.08 3.81
CA LYS A 43 6.40 21.68 2.85
C LYS A 43 6.59 20.17 2.91
N ILE A 44 6.63 19.54 1.75
CA ILE A 44 6.85 18.09 1.59
C ILE A 44 8.18 17.89 0.88
N ILE A 45 8.98 16.99 1.39
CA ILE A 45 10.19 16.50 0.75
C ILE A 45 9.93 15.04 0.36
N HIS A 46 9.87 14.78 -0.94
CA HIS A 46 9.67 13.44 -1.47
C HIS A 46 10.99 12.85 -1.93
N LEU A 47 11.30 11.67 -1.45
CA LEU A 47 12.48 10.91 -1.84
C LEU A 47 12.05 9.68 -2.63
N GLU A 48 12.34 9.65 -3.92
CA GLU A 48 12.04 8.53 -4.80
C GLU A 48 13.17 8.34 -5.82
N ASN A 49 13.57 7.08 -6.10
CA ASN A 49 14.59 6.74 -7.10
C ASN A 49 15.94 7.48 -6.94
N THR A 50 16.41 7.68 -5.71
CA THR A 50 17.62 8.45 -5.39
C THR A 50 17.54 9.96 -5.65
N GLU A 51 16.39 10.45 -6.03
CA GLU A 51 16.12 11.87 -6.26
C GLU A 51 15.31 12.45 -5.11
N LEU A 52 15.53 13.74 -4.83
CA LEU A 52 14.80 14.49 -3.83
C LEU A 52 14.02 15.59 -4.53
N GLN A 53 12.71 15.62 -4.32
CA GLN A 53 11.80 16.62 -4.83
C GLN A 53 11.17 17.40 -3.68
N GLU A 54 11.18 18.73 -3.78
CA GLU A 54 10.56 19.61 -2.81
C GLU A 54 9.21 20.10 -3.35
N PHE A 55 8.21 20.10 -2.49
CA PHE A 55 6.89 20.63 -2.78
C PHE A 55 6.46 21.60 -1.66
N ASP A 56 6.20 22.85 -2.02
CA ASP A 56 5.66 23.87 -1.11
C ASP A 56 4.13 23.84 -1.20
N GLY A 57 3.48 23.42 -0.11
CA GLY A 57 2.03 23.28 -0.06
C GLY A 57 1.57 22.15 0.85
N ARG A 58 0.26 21.89 0.82
CA ARG A 58 -0.36 20.84 1.63
C ARG A 58 -0.18 19.47 1.00
N TYR A 59 -0.21 18.45 1.82
CA TYR A 59 -0.07 17.06 1.38
C TYR A 59 -1.13 16.62 0.33
N VAL A 60 -2.34 17.16 0.43
CA VAL A 60 -3.40 16.88 -0.56
C VAL A 60 -3.01 17.41 -1.95
N ASP A 61 -2.49 18.65 -2.00
CA ASP A 61 -2.09 19.28 -3.25
C ASP A 61 -0.87 18.57 -3.86
N TYR A 62 0.07 18.14 -3.00
CA TYR A 62 1.21 17.30 -3.40
C TYR A 62 0.76 15.97 -4.02
N ASN A 63 -0.15 15.23 -3.36
CA ASN A 63 -0.65 13.97 -3.90
C ASN A 63 -1.34 14.12 -5.24
N PHE A 64 -2.12 15.20 -5.41
CA PHE A 64 -2.78 15.50 -6.67
C PHE A 64 -1.75 15.76 -7.78
N SER A 65 -0.75 16.60 -7.51
CA SER A 65 0.35 16.89 -8.45
C SER A 65 1.14 15.62 -8.80
N LEU A 66 1.48 14.79 -7.81
CA LEU A 66 2.18 13.53 -8.03
C LEU A 66 1.38 12.57 -8.90
N LEU A 67 0.08 12.45 -8.65
CA LEU A 67 -0.80 11.59 -9.45
C LEU A 67 -0.89 12.09 -10.89
N GLN A 68 -1.03 13.39 -11.09
CA GLN A 68 -1.07 14.00 -12.41
C GLN A 68 0.23 13.73 -13.20
N THR A 69 1.39 13.95 -12.57
CA THR A 69 2.68 13.63 -13.20
C THR A 69 2.80 12.15 -13.57
N LYS A 70 2.33 11.25 -12.69
CA LYS A 70 2.34 9.80 -12.99
C LYS A 70 1.42 9.43 -14.15
N ILE A 71 0.27 10.08 -14.29
CA ILE A 71 -0.63 9.88 -15.44
C ILE A 71 0.04 10.36 -16.73
N GLU A 72 0.64 11.55 -16.73
CA GLU A 72 1.35 12.10 -17.90
C GLU A 72 2.51 11.17 -18.34
N LEU A 73 3.30 10.68 -17.38
CA LEU A 73 4.38 9.72 -17.67
C LEU A 73 3.84 8.39 -18.21
N GLN A 74 2.70 7.93 -17.73
CA GLN A 74 2.06 6.72 -18.24
C GLN A 74 1.58 6.90 -19.69
N GLU A 75 0.98 8.05 -20.02
CA GLU A 75 0.55 8.36 -21.38
C GLU A 75 1.74 8.44 -22.34
N MET A 76 2.83 9.08 -21.91
CA MET A 76 4.08 9.13 -22.68
C MET A 76 4.67 7.73 -22.90
N ALA A 77 4.69 6.88 -21.87
CA ALA A 77 5.20 5.52 -21.98
C ALA A 77 4.38 4.66 -22.95
N ILE A 78 3.05 4.80 -22.95
CA ILE A 78 2.17 4.13 -23.92
C ILE A 78 2.45 4.60 -25.34
N ALA A 79 2.60 5.92 -25.55
CA ALA A 79 2.93 6.47 -26.86
C ALA A 79 4.29 5.98 -27.39
N ASP A 80 5.31 5.90 -26.52
CA ASP A 80 6.62 5.36 -26.85
C ASP A 80 6.52 3.87 -27.25
N GLU A 81 5.75 3.06 -26.51
CA GLU A 81 5.54 1.64 -26.84
C GLU A 81 4.85 1.44 -28.18
N GLU A 82 3.85 2.27 -28.49
CA GLU A 82 3.18 2.22 -29.79
C GLU A 82 4.11 2.63 -30.93
N GLU A 83 5.01 3.62 -30.72
CA GLU A 83 5.98 4.04 -31.74
C GLU A 83 7.03 2.94 -31.98
N ILE A 84 7.53 2.31 -30.90
CA ILE A 84 8.44 1.18 -30.95
C ILE A 84 7.80 0.04 -31.74
N ALA A 85 6.57 -0.37 -31.40
CA ALA A 85 5.85 -1.46 -32.06
C ALA A 85 5.61 -1.16 -33.55
N ARG A 86 5.24 0.06 -33.91
CA ARG A 86 5.09 0.49 -35.32
C ARG A 86 6.40 0.39 -36.09
N ASN A 87 7.52 0.80 -35.48
CA ASN A 87 8.82 0.72 -36.14
C ASN A 87 9.30 -0.72 -36.28
N GLU A 88 9.03 -1.59 -35.29
CA GLU A 88 9.31 -3.04 -35.37
C GLU A 88 8.56 -3.71 -36.53
N ALA A 89 7.26 -3.41 -36.66
CA ALA A 89 6.46 -3.95 -37.78
C ALA A 89 7.02 -3.50 -39.15
N LEU A 90 7.49 -2.24 -39.26
CA LEU A 90 8.14 -1.74 -40.48
C LEU A 90 9.48 -2.45 -40.74
N ILE A 91 10.27 -2.73 -39.72
CA ILE A 91 11.52 -3.49 -39.85
C ILE A 91 11.24 -4.91 -40.38
N GLU A 92 10.20 -5.57 -39.85
CA GLU A 92 9.83 -6.92 -40.28
C GLU A 92 9.42 -6.95 -41.73
N VAL A 93 8.56 -6.02 -42.17
CA VAL A 93 8.18 -5.88 -43.59
C VAL A 93 9.40 -5.62 -44.50
N LEU A 94 10.36 -4.81 -44.05
CA LEU A 94 11.58 -4.54 -44.81
C LEU A 94 12.51 -5.76 -44.87
N ARG A 95 12.59 -6.58 -43.83
CA ARG A 95 13.33 -7.84 -43.79
C ARG A 95 12.74 -8.85 -44.79
N GLU A 96 11.43 -9.07 -44.76
CA GLU A 96 10.75 -9.95 -45.72
C GLU A 96 10.99 -9.52 -47.16
N LYS A 97 10.87 -8.23 -47.50
CA LYS A 97 11.11 -7.69 -48.83
C LYS A 97 12.58 -7.78 -49.25
N ALA A 98 13.52 -7.70 -48.32
CA ALA A 98 14.95 -7.82 -48.58
C ALA A 98 15.38 -9.25 -48.90
N THR A 99 14.65 -10.27 -48.41
CA THR A 99 14.90 -11.69 -48.75
C THR A 99 14.49 -12.02 -50.18
N TYR A 100 13.49 -11.33 -50.75
CA TYR A 100 12.99 -11.60 -52.12
C TYR A 100 13.77 -10.87 -53.21
N ASN A 101 14.36 -9.66 -52.95
CA ASN A 101 15.10 -8.88 -53.94
C ASN A 101 16.27 -8.15 -53.23
N SER A 102 17.50 -8.51 -53.55
CA SER A 102 18.73 -7.96 -52.98
C SER A 102 19.11 -6.60 -53.62
N GLU A 103 18.28 -5.56 -53.46
CA GLU A 103 18.64 -4.22 -53.85
C GLU A 103 19.40 -3.48 -52.73
N ALA A 104 20.54 -2.87 -53.05
CA ALA A 104 21.38 -2.13 -52.08
C ALA A 104 20.64 -0.95 -51.38
N SER A 105 19.57 -0.42 -52.01
CA SER A 105 18.71 0.64 -51.43
C SER A 105 17.90 0.13 -50.24
N ARG A 106 17.40 -1.10 -50.31
CA ARG A 106 16.58 -1.73 -49.25
C ARG A 106 17.44 -2.07 -48.02
N GLY A 107 18.67 -2.52 -48.22
CA GLY A 107 19.62 -2.75 -47.13
C GLY A 107 19.96 -1.46 -46.36
N ARG A 108 20.05 -0.31 -47.05
CA ARG A 108 20.24 1.00 -46.39
C ARG A 108 19.02 1.43 -45.62
N ALA A 109 17.81 1.22 -46.17
CA ALA A 109 16.55 1.55 -45.48
C ALA A 109 16.38 0.69 -44.21
N LEU A 110 16.67 -0.59 -44.25
CA LEU A 110 16.62 -1.48 -43.09
C LEU A 110 17.59 -1.03 -41.97
N LYS A 111 18.86 -0.75 -42.34
CA LYS A 111 19.84 -0.23 -41.38
C LYS A 111 19.42 1.08 -40.74
N ALA A 112 18.80 2.00 -41.49
CA ALA A 112 18.31 3.26 -40.97
C ALA A 112 17.18 3.03 -39.96
N ARG A 113 16.24 2.10 -40.24
CA ARG A 113 15.14 1.76 -39.33
C ARG A 113 15.61 1.07 -38.06
N VAL A 114 16.56 0.17 -38.12
CA VAL A 114 17.19 -0.47 -36.95
C VAL A 114 17.85 0.58 -36.05
N LYS A 115 18.56 1.55 -36.64
CA LYS A 115 19.15 2.65 -35.85
C LYS A 115 18.11 3.56 -35.19
N ILE A 116 16.93 3.73 -35.81
CA ILE A 116 15.80 4.44 -35.20
C ILE A 116 15.27 3.61 -34.01
N GLN A 117 15.10 2.30 -34.18
CA GLN A 117 14.65 1.40 -33.11
C GLN A 117 15.55 1.49 -31.88
N GLU A 118 16.86 1.38 -32.05
CA GLU A 118 17.85 1.50 -30.97
C GLU A 118 17.72 2.84 -30.23
N ARG A 119 17.42 3.94 -30.95
CA ARG A 119 17.22 5.26 -30.34
C ARG A 119 15.92 5.36 -29.57
N LEU A 120 14.82 4.78 -30.08
CA LEU A 120 13.53 4.76 -29.40
C LEU A 120 13.62 3.94 -28.13
N GLU A 121 14.22 2.76 -28.17
CA GLU A 121 14.44 1.90 -27.01
C GLU A 121 15.32 2.58 -25.95
N ALA A 122 16.37 3.30 -26.36
CA ALA A 122 17.25 4.03 -25.44
C ALA A 122 16.56 5.22 -24.75
N LYS A 123 15.51 5.78 -25.37
CA LYS A 123 14.74 6.92 -24.84
C LYS A 123 13.45 6.49 -24.15
N ARG A 124 13.10 5.21 -24.20
CA ARG A 124 11.84 4.68 -23.68
C ARG A 124 11.61 5.11 -22.23
N ILE A 125 10.48 5.74 -21.99
CA ILE A 125 10.04 6.10 -20.63
C ILE A 125 9.46 4.86 -19.95
N LYS A 126 9.89 4.60 -18.72
CA LYS A 126 9.32 3.52 -17.93
C LYS A 126 7.95 3.94 -17.39
N ALA A 127 6.93 3.14 -17.70
CA ALA A 127 5.58 3.37 -17.19
C ALA A 127 5.54 3.28 -15.65
N PRO A 128 5.11 4.31 -14.93
CA PRO A 128 5.19 4.35 -13.48
C PRO A 128 4.23 3.38 -12.77
N PHE A 129 3.22 2.85 -13.48
CA PHE A 129 2.21 1.97 -12.91
C PHE A 129 2.38 0.48 -13.26
N VAL A 130 3.31 0.13 -14.16
CA VAL A 130 3.46 -1.26 -14.65
C VAL A 130 4.11 -2.19 -13.63
N ASP A 131 4.97 -1.66 -12.75
CA ASP A 131 5.76 -2.47 -11.81
C ASP A 131 5.22 -2.50 -10.37
N ILE A 132 4.08 -1.88 -10.10
CA ILE A 132 3.45 -2.01 -8.78
C ILE A 132 2.74 -3.37 -8.71
N LYS A 133 3.50 -4.43 -8.47
CA LYS A 133 2.94 -5.70 -8.00
C LYS A 133 2.38 -5.45 -6.60
N GLN A 134 1.11 -5.10 -6.53
CA GLN A 134 0.42 -5.11 -5.26
C GLN A 134 0.49 -6.54 -4.70
N PRO A 135 0.88 -6.71 -3.42
CA PRO A 135 0.83 -8.02 -2.80
C PRO A 135 -0.62 -8.52 -2.88
N TYR A 136 -0.83 -9.52 -3.72
CA TYR A 136 -2.16 -10.13 -3.88
C TYR A 136 -2.31 -11.21 -2.82
N ILE A 137 -3.01 -10.87 -1.76
CA ILE A 137 -3.44 -11.85 -0.76
C ILE A 137 -4.79 -12.39 -1.21
N LYS A 138 -4.81 -13.63 -1.70
CA LYS A 138 -6.04 -14.33 -2.05
C LYS A 138 -6.51 -15.13 -0.83
N LEU A 139 -7.56 -14.65 -0.19
CA LEU A 139 -8.27 -15.42 0.81
C LEU A 139 -9.35 -16.23 0.08
N GLU A 140 -9.07 -17.52 -0.15
CA GLU A 140 -10.05 -18.41 -0.79
C GLU A 140 -11.11 -18.82 0.25
N THR A 141 -12.34 -18.42 -0.02
CA THR A 141 -13.52 -18.93 0.69
C THR A 141 -14.18 -19.99 -0.18
N ASN A 142 -14.11 -21.24 0.25
CA ASN A 142 -14.54 -22.38 -0.57
C ASN A 142 -16.04 -22.69 -0.51
N ASN A 143 -16.85 -21.96 0.24
CA ASN A 143 -18.30 -22.24 0.37
C ASN A 143 -19.12 -20.95 0.53
N GLU A 144 -20.39 -21.02 0.18
CA GLU A 144 -21.42 -20.08 0.64
C GLU A 144 -21.38 -20.04 2.16
N ILE A 145 -21.03 -18.88 2.72
CA ILE A 145 -20.92 -18.72 4.16
C ILE A 145 -22.34 -18.50 4.68
N GLU A 146 -22.90 -19.51 5.30
CA GLU A 146 -24.12 -19.32 6.09
C GLU A 146 -23.82 -18.35 7.25
N GLU A 147 -24.75 -17.41 7.47
CA GLU A 147 -24.63 -16.45 8.56
C GLU A 147 -24.82 -17.15 9.90
N THR A 148 -23.70 -17.53 10.50
CA THR A 148 -23.67 -18.19 11.82
C THR A 148 -22.87 -17.35 12.81
N ILE A 149 -23.07 -17.56 14.11
CA ILE A 149 -22.25 -16.93 15.14
C ILE A 149 -20.87 -17.55 15.06
N ALA A 150 -19.89 -16.73 14.72
CA ALA A 150 -18.47 -17.12 14.62
C ALA A 150 -17.79 -17.16 15.98
N LEU A 151 -18.08 -16.15 16.79
CA LEU A 151 -17.49 -15.98 18.12
C LEU A 151 -18.50 -15.30 19.04
N LYS A 152 -18.58 -15.78 20.28
CA LYS A 152 -19.38 -15.19 21.35
C LYS A 152 -18.54 -15.07 22.62
N ALA A 153 -18.49 -13.87 23.20
CA ALA A 153 -17.95 -13.64 24.54
C ALA A 153 -19.12 -13.38 25.50
N CYS A 154 -19.09 -14.03 26.66
CA CYS A 154 -20.09 -13.88 27.72
C CYS A 154 -19.37 -13.66 29.03
N ASP A 155 -19.63 -12.49 29.66
CA ASP A 155 -19.07 -12.10 30.96
C ASP A 155 -17.53 -12.32 31.02
N PHE A 156 -16.87 -12.04 29.89
CA PHE A 156 -15.45 -12.20 29.78
C PHE A 156 -14.73 -11.11 30.56
N GLY A 157 -13.76 -11.50 31.38
CA GLY A 157 -12.92 -10.61 32.14
C GLY A 157 -11.47 -11.07 32.15
N ILE A 158 -10.55 -10.11 32.24
CA ILE A 158 -9.12 -10.33 32.45
C ILE A 158 -8.64 -9.41 33.55
N SER A 159 -7.98 -9.98 34.55
CA SER A 159 -7.26 -9.25 35.59
C SER A 159 -5.84 -9.78 35.70
N PHE A 160 -4.91 -8.85 35.87
CA PHE A 160 -3.55 -9.13 36.31
C PHE A 160 -3.41 -8.56 37.74
N ASP A 161 -2.46 -7.66 37.98
CA ASP A 161 -2.39 -6.90 39.23
C ASP A 161 -3.57 -5.93 39.37
N GLU A 162 -4.11 -5.47 38.24
CA GLU A 162 -5.31 -4.65 38.13
C GLU A 162 -6.30 -5.28 37.15
N VAL A 163 -7.59 -4.95 37.31
CA VAL A 163 -8.64 -5.39 36.39
C VAL A 163 -8.44 -4.69 35.04
N LEU A 164 -8.15 -5.45 34.01
CA LEU A 164 -7.92 -4.94 32.66
C LEU A 164 -9.22 -4.88 31.85
N LEU A 165 -10.01 -5.96 31.90
CA LEU A 165 -11.31 -6.06 31.25
C LEU A 165 -12.29 -6.71 32.21
N GLU A 166 -13.54 -6.23 32.22
CA GLU A 166 -14.60 -6.76 33.05
C GLU A 166 -15.94 -6.74 32.32
N ASN A 167 -16.72 -7.81 32.50
CA ASN A 167 -18.07 -7.95 31.95
C ASN A 167 -18.17 -7.72 30.42
N VAL A 168 -17.18 -8.18 29.65
CA VAL A 168 -17.15 -8.04 28.20
C VAL A 168 -18.11 -9.02 27.56
N ASN A 169 -19.12 -8.52 26.88
CA ASN A 169 -20.14 -9.28 26.18
C ASN A 169 -20.27 -8.83 24.75
N PHE A 170 -20.08 -9.72 23.78
CA PHE A 170 -20.33 -9.46 22.36
C PHE A 170 -20.47 -10.75 21.56
N GLU A 171 -21.05 -10.60 20.37
CA GLU A 171 -21.18 -11.66 19.38
C GLU A 171 -20.64 -11.16 18.04
N ILE A 172 -19.95 -12.02 17.32
CA ILE A 172 -19.42 -11.76 15.97
C ILE A 172 -19.96 -12.85 15.05
N LYS A 173 -20.56 -12.47 13.95
CA LYS A 173 -21.06 -13.39 12.92
C LYS A 173 -19.96 -13.71 11.90
N SER A 174 -20.10 -14.79 11.16
CA SER A 174 -19.15 -15.27 10.16
C SER A 174 -18.90 -14.28 9.01
N THR A 175 -19.82 -13.33 8.78
CA THR A 175 -19.74 -12.31 7.73
C THR A 175 -19.29 -10.94 8.22
N ASP A 176 -19.13 -10.75 9.54
CA ASP A 176 -18.79 -9.47 10.14
C ASP A 176 -17.33 -9.09 9.89
N LYS A 177 -17.10 -7.79 9.73
CA LYS A 177 -15.78 -7.15 9.77
C LYS A 177 -15.74 -6.22 10.97
N VAL A 178 -15.08 -6.63 12.04
CA VAL A 178 -15.11 -5.94 13.34
C VAL A 178 -13.79 -5.23 13.60
N ALA A 179 -13.86 -3.97 14.06
CA ALA A 179 -12.71 -3.21 14.54
C ALA A 179 -12.80 -3.01 16.04
N ILE A 180 -11.72 -3.34 16.76
CA ILE A 180 -11.58 -3.06 18.19
C ILE A 180 -10.80 -1.76 18.36
N VAL A 181 -11.43 -0.75 18.97
CA VAL A 181 -10.84 0.58 19.19
C VAL A 181 -10.72 0.88 20.69
N GLY A 182 -9.81 1.77 21.05
CA GLY A 182 -9.57 2.19 22.43
C GLY A 182 -8.15 2.73 22.62
N THR A 183 -7.89 3.37 23.75
CA THR A 183 -6.58 3.93 24.12
C THR A 183 -5.52 2.85 24.28
N ASN A 184 -4.25 3.24 24.28
CA ASN A 184 -3.16 2.30 24.51
C ASN A 184 -3.21 1.75 25.94
N GLY A 185 -2.90 0.47 26.09
CA GLY A 185 -2.94 -0.21 27.40
C GLY A 185 -4.31 -0.75 27.82
N VAL A 186 -5.42 -0.41 27.14
CA VAL A 186 -6.79 -0.82 27.52
C VAL A 186 -7.08 -2.34 27.32
N GLY A 187 -6.13 -3.13 26.83
CA GLY A 187 -6.31 -4.57 26.71
C GLY A 187 -6.73 -5.10 25.34
N LYS A 188 -6.72 -4.29 24.27
CA LYS A 188 -7.10 -4.72 22.91
C LYS A 188 -6.31 -5.96 22.44
N THR A 189 -5.00 -5.90 22.52
CA THR A 189 -4.11 -7.01 22.12
C THR A 189 -4.27 -8.22 23.04
N THR A 190 -4.51 -7.99 24.33
CA THR A 190 -4.75 -9.04 25.31
C THR A 190 -6.04 -9.79 24.99
N LEU A 191 -7.13 -9.07 24.68
CA LEU A 191 -8.39 -9.67 24.24
C LEU A 191 -8.20 -10.55 23.00
N LEU A 192 -7.50 -10.04 21.96
CA LEU A 192 -7.22 -10.82 20.75
C LEU A 192 -6.39 -12.06 21.03
N LYS A 193 -5.37 -11.97 21.88
CA LYS A 193 -4.54 -13.12 22.29
C LYS A 193 -5.36 -14.18 23.04
N GLU A 194 -6.28 -13.76 23.91
CA GLU A 194 -7.16 -14.70 24.63
C GLU A 194 -8.17 -15.39 23.70
N ILE A 195 -8.74 -14.66 22.74
CA ILE A 195 -9.58 -15.24 21.68
C ILE A 195 -8.78 -16.28 20.90
N PHE A 196 -7.54 -15.97 20.51
CA PHE A 196 -6.72 -16.89 19.73
C PHE A 196 -6.30 -18.13 20.52
N LYS A 197 -5.98 -17.99 21.81
CA LYS A 197 -5.65 -19.15 22.70
C LYS A 197 -6.83 -20.10 22.89
N ASN A 198 -8.06 -19.58 22.82
CA ASN A 198 -9.30 -20.33 22.99
C ASN A 198 -9.34 -21.23 24.26
N ASN A 199 -8.73 -20.75 25.34
CA ASN A 199 -8.61 -21.49 26.60
C ASN A 199 -9.56 -20.97 27.68
N ASN A 200 -10.47 -20.07 27.37
CA ASN A 200 -11.36 -19.42 28.31
C ASN A 200 -12.82 -19.77 28.02
N ASP A 201 -13.52 -20.36 29.01
CA ASP A 201 -14.91 -20.78 28.87
C ASP A 201 -15.89 -19.62 28.59
N SER A 202 -15.50 -18.38 28.89
CA SER A 202 -16.27 -17.17 28.56
C SER A 202 -16.22 -16.80 27.11
N ILE A 203 -15.32 -17.41 26.31
CA ILE A 203 -15.18 -17.18 24.86
C ILE A 203 -15.53 -18.47 24.14
N LYS A 204 -16.57 -18.45 23.34
CA LYS A 204 -17.00 -19.59 22.52
C LYS A 204 -16.75 -19.28 21.04
N ILE A 205 -15.96 -20.11 20.40
CA ILE A 205 -15.66 -20.02 18.96
C ILE A 205 -16.35 -21.21 18.28
N ASN A 206 -16.94 -20.96 17.12
CA ASN A 206 -17.58 -22.02 16.34
C ASN A 206 -16.51 -23.00 15.84
N GLU A 207 -16.72 -24.29 16.10
CA GLU A 207 -15.76 -25.38 15.79
C GLU A 207 -15.41 -25.48 14.29
N ASN A 208 -16.30 -24.99 13.42
CA ASN A 208 -16.07 -24.99 11.97
C ASN A 208 -15.20 -23.81 11.48
N ILE A 209 -14.79 -22.92 12.38
CA ILE A 209 -14.02 -21.72 12.01
C ILE A 209 -12.55 -21.94 12.35
N LYS A 210 -11.70 -21.70 11.36
CA LYS A 210 -10.24 -21.65 11.54
C LYS A 210 -9.82 -20.25 11.91
N LEU A 211 -9.16 -20.09 13.04
CA LEU A 211 -8.57 -18.83 13.47
C LEU A 211 -7.16 -18.68 12.90
N ALA A 212 -6.85 -17.48 12.42
CA ALA A 212 -5.49 -17.06 12.12
C ALA A 212 -5.22 -15.73 12.83
N TYR A 213 -4.05 -15.61 13.42
CA TYR A 213 -3.60 -14.41 14.13
C TYR A 213 -2.38 -13.83 13.44
N LEU A 214 -2.46 -12.57 13.03
CA LEU A 214 -1.33 -11.81 12.52
C LEU A 214 -0.84 -10.88 13.63
N SER A 215 0.35 -11.15 14.17
CA SER A 215 0.93 -10.32 15.22
C SER A 215 1.51 -9.02 14.66
N GLN A 216 1.55 -7.98 15.49
CA GLN A 216 2.18 -6.71 15.17
C GLN A 216 3.69 -6.83 15.00
N ILE A 217 4.33 -7.78 15.69
CA ILE A 217 5.76 -8.09 15.61
C ILE A 217 5.89 -9.50 15.04
N GLN A 218 6.48 -9.64 13.87
CA GLN A 218 6.64 -10.94 13.18
C GLN A 218 7.56 -11.94 13.89
N SER A 219 8.26 -11.54 14.95
CA SER A 219 9.17 -12.39 15.73
C SER A 219 8.47 -13.28 16.78
N GLU A 220 7.15 -13.20 16.90
CA GLU A 220 6.36 -13.96 17.90
C GLU A 220 5.52 -15.11 17.29
N VAL A 221 5.89 -15.62 16.10
CA VAL A 221 5.23 -16.80 15.49
C VAL A 221 6.06 -18.05 15.70
#